data_9ba8fffb1d4a3b726bfe9fddf06a7e60
#
_entry.id   9ba8fffb1d4a3b726bfe9fddf06a7e60
#
_cell.length_a   1.000
_cell.length_b   1.000
_cell.length_c   1.000
_cell.angle_alpha   90.00
_cell.angle_beta   90.00
_cell.angle_gamma   90.00
#
_symmetry.space_group_name_H-M   'P 1'
#
loop_
_entity.id
_entity.type
_entity.pdbx_description
1 polymer ?
#
loop_
_entity_poly.entity_id
_entity_poly.type
_entity_poly.pdbx_seq_one_letter_code
_entity_poly.pdbx_strand_id
1 'polypeptide(L)'
;MTQTSSNPRLDESRTIIAPTGVELTAKSWLTEAPLRMLMNNLHPDVAEHPHALVVYGGIGRAARNWQCYDKIIEVLTRLEDDETLMVQSGKPVGVFKTHTNAPRVLIANSNLVPHWANWAHFNELDKQGLMMYGQMTAGSWIYIGSQGIVQGTYETFVAMAKQHFNGDTPGRWILTGGLGGMGGAQPLAATMAGFSMLAVECDESRIDYRLRTGYVDRKATTLNEALSIIEEAKRSGSPISVGLLGNAADVYAEIVKRGIVPDITTDQTSAHDPLNGYLPQGWSMDDAAKMRLKDEINVVNAAKQSMAVQVEAMLSLQKSGSATVDYGNNIRQMAFEEGITNAFDFPGFVPAYIRPLFCEGIGPFRWAALSGDPEDIYKTDQKVKELIPDNPHLHNWLDMARERIQFQGLPARICWVGLKDRARLGKAFNEMVKNGELKAPIVIGRDHLDSGSVASPNRETEDMMDGSDAVSDWPLLNALLNTASGATWVSLHHGGGVGMGFSQHSGMVIVCDGTDEATERVSRVLHNDPATGVMRHADAGYDIAINCAKEQNLDLPMLSVPNK
;
A
#
# COMPACT_ATOMS: atom_id res chain seq x y z
N MET A 1 4.18 40.00 23.07
CA MET A 1 5.06 38.89 22.59
C MET A 1 4.16 37.86 21.94
N THR A 2 4.02 37.95 20.64
CA THR A 2 3.30 36.97 19.83
C THR A 2 4.15 35.70 19.79
N GLN A 3 3.76 34.67 20.54
CA GLN A 3 4.27 33.32 20.32
C GLN A 3 3.86 32.90 18.89
N THR A 4 4.81 32.89 17.98
CA THR A 4 4.68 32.09 16.75
C THR A 4 4.51 30.66 17.22
N SER A 5 3.29 30.13 17.19
CA SER A 5 3.05 28.72 17.46
C SER A 5 3.73 27.93 16.32
N SER A 6 4.91 27.40 16.60
CA SER A 6 5.57 26.47 15.69
C SER A 6 4.61 25.29 15.42
N ASN A 7 4.42 24.95 14.16
CA ASN A 7 3.61 23.80 13.79
C ASN A 7 4.17 22.54 14.48
N PRO A 8 3.45 21.89 15.41
CA PRO A 8 3.98 20.77 16.19
C PRO A 8 4.28 19.52 15.35
N ARG A 9 3.91 19.55 14.07
CA ARG A 9 4.14 18.48 13.08
C ARG A 9 5.35 18.73 12.20
N LEU A 10 5.96 19.92 12.23
CA LEU A 10 7.10 20.25 11.35
C LEU A 10 8.35 20.44 12.18
N ASP A 11 9.40 19.69 11.86
CA ASP A 11 10.74 19.84 12.42
C ASP A 11 11.81 19.50 11.39
N GLU A 12 12.28 20.50 10.68
CA GLU A 12 13.27 20.36 9.61
C GLU A 12 14.67 19.96 10.11
N SER A 13 14.91 20.02 11.42
CA SER A 13 16.20 19.65 12.02
C SER A 13 16.37 18.13 12.19
N ARG A 14 15.29 17.35 12.06
CA ARG A 14 15.29 15.91 12.33
C ARG A 14 15.57 15.09 11.09
N THR A 15 16.51 14.17 11.23
CA THR A 15 16.71 13.06 10.28
C THR A 15 16.57 11.75 11.05
N ILE A 16 15.63 10.93 10.66
CA ILE A 16 15.31 9.68 11.36
C ILE A 16 15.91 8.51 10.59
N ILE A 17 16.79 7.76 11.26
CA ILE A 17 17.41 6.53 10.75
C ILE A 17 17.17 5.44 11.79
N ALA A 18 16.58 4.33 11.37
CA ALA A 18 16.35 3.19 12.26
C ALA A 18 17.70 2.54 12.67
N PRO A 19 17.85 2.12 13.93
CA PRO A 19 18.96 1.26 14.32
C PRO A 19 18.99 -0.05 13.51
N THR A 20 20.18 -0.59 13.28
CA THR A 20 20.40 -1.85 12.56
C THR A 20 21.31 -2.78 13.36
N GLY A 21 21.38 -4.05 12.95
CA GLY A 21 22.25 -5.04 13.61
C GLY A 21 21.58 -5.69 14.83
N VAL A 22 22.39 -6.27 15.69
CA VAL A 22 21.94 -7.14 16.80
C VAL A 22 21.78 -6.44 18.14
N GLU A 23 22.23 -5.20 18.26
CA GLU A 23 22.13 -4.45 19.50
C GLU A 23 20.71 -3.90 19.69
N LEU A 24 20.14 -4.14 20.87
CA LEU A 24 18.81 -3.66 21.23
C LEU A 24 18.89 -2.26 21.87
N THR A 25 17.98 -1.39 21.46
CA THR A 25 17.68 -0.12 22.14
C THR A 25 16.46 -0.26 23.07
N ALA A 26 15.62 -1.25 22.81
CA ALA A 26 14.48 -1.66 23.64
C ALA A 26 14.83 -2.93 24.47
N LYS A 27 13.87 -3.43 25.26
CA LYS A 27 14.11 -4.57 26.17
C LYS A 27 14.12 -5.93 25.49
N SER A 28 13.40 -6.06 24.37
CA SER A 28 13.32 -7.29 23.61
C SER A 28 13.11 -7.02 22.12
N TRP A 29 13.27 -8.03 21.29
CA TRP A 29 12.94 -7.93 19.87
C TRP A 29 11.48 -7.63 19.58
N LEU A 30 10.57 -8.03 20.47
CA LEU A 30 9.14 -7.76 20.34
C LEU A 30 8.81 -6.27 20.47
N THR A 31 9.63 -5.51 21.19
CA THR A 31 9.48 -4.06 21.39
C THR A 31 10.45 -3.26 20.51
N GLU A 32 11.61 -3.82 20.18
CA GLU A 32 12.58 -3.24 19.24
C GLU A 32 12.05 -3.18 17.80
N ALA A 33 11.36 -4.23 17.36
CA ALA A 33 10.86 -4.31 16.00
C ALA A 33 9.86 -3.18 15.65
N PRO A 34 8.79 -2.93 16.41
CA PRO A 34 7.91 -1.78 16.13
C PRO A 34 8.64 -0.44 16.25
N LEU A 35 9.64 -0.31 17.13
CA LEU A 35 10.48 0.87 17.23
C LEU A 35 11.26 1.12 15.94
N ARG A 36 12.01 0.12 15.45
CA ARG A 36 12.78 0.23 14.22
C ARG A 36 11.88 0.48 13.00
N MET A 37 10.74 -0.19 12.93
CA MET A 37 9.79 -0.03 11.81
C MET A 37 9.11 1.34 11.81
N LEU A 38 8.77 1.90 12.98
CA LEU A 38 8.29 3.29 13.08
C LEU A 38 9.35 4.28 12.61
N MET A 39 10.60 4.10 13.03
CA MET A 39 11.72 4.94 12.58
C MET A 39 11.96 4.79 11.08
N ASN A 40 11.93 3.55 10.57
CA ASN A 40 12.10 3.28 9.14
C ASN A 40 11.03 3.96 8.27
N ASN A 41 9.79 4.07 8.76
CA ASN A 41 8.73 4.81 8.07
C ASN A 41 9.09 6.28 7.79
N LEU A 42 9.97 6.86 8.61
CA LEU A 42 10.41 8.26 8.49
C LEU A 42 11.84 8.39 7.93
N HIS A 43 12.43 7.29 7.47
CA HIS A 43 13.72 7.34 6.77
C HIS A 43 13.61 8.25 5.54
N PRO A 44 14.63 9.09 5.23
CA PRO A 44 14.59 10.03 4.10
C PRO A 44 14.32 9.39 2.73
N ASP A 45 14.71 8.13 2.54
CA ASP A 45 14.46 7.38 1.30
C ASP A 45 13.10 6.66 1.30
N VAL A 46 12.37 6.65 2.43
CA VAL A 46 11.07 5.97 2.59
C VAL A 46 9.92 6.96 2.57
N ALA A 47 9.99 8.01 3.40
CA ALA A 47 8.92 8.98 3.57
C ALA A 47 8.95 10.08 2.49
N GLU A 48 7.75 10.52 2.05
CA GLU A 48 7.61 11.66 1.12
C GLU A 48 8.01 12.99 1.79
N HIS A 49 7.56 13.20 3.05
CA HIS A 49 7.88 14.42 3.82
C HIS A 49 8.22 14.06 5.28
N PRO A 50 9.41 13.47 5.54
CA PRO A 50 9.78 12.97 6.86
C PRO A 50 9.75 14.04 7.95
N HIS A 51 10.16 15.28 7.65
CA HIS A 51 10.15 16.40 8.60
C HIS A 51 8.74 16.80 9.06
N ALA A 52 7.70 16.42 8.28
CA ALA A 52 6.29 16.63 8.61
C ALA A 52 5.60 15.33 9.08
N LEU A 53 6.36 14.27 9.37
CA LEU A 53 5.86 12.94 9.74
C LEU A 53 5.03 12.26 8.64
N VAL A 54 5.00 12.80 7.42
CA VAL A 54 4.22 12.28 6.30
C VAL A 54 5.02 11.20 5.59
N VAL A 55 4.45 9.99 5.57
CA VAL A 55 5.07 8.82 4.96
C VAL A 55 4.70 8.73 3.48
N TYR A 56 3.40 8.73 3.15
CA TYR A 56 2.89 8.75 1.78
C TYR A 56 1.41 9.14 1.70
N GLY A 57 0.90 9.33 0.48
CA GLY A 57 -0.52 9.49 0.18
C GLY A 57 -1.11 10.82 0.66
N GLY A 58 -0.43 11.91 0.42
CA GLY A 58 -0.86 13.27 0.78
C GLY A 58 -0.57 13.60 2.23
N ILE A 59 -1.34 13.09 3.17
CA ILE A 59 -1.21 13.39 4.61
C ILE A 59 -1.09 12.15 5.50
N GLY A 60 -0.80 10.98 4.94
CA GLY A 60 -0.64 9.74 5.71
C GLY A 60 0.60 9.77 6.61
N ARG A 61 0.38 9.80 7.94
CA ARG A 61 1.44 10.01 8.94
C ARG A 61 1.76 8.76 9.75
N ALA A 62 3.00 8.71 10.25
CA ALA A 62 3.48 7.68 11.18
C ALA A 62 3.13 7.98 12.65
N ALA A 63 3.05 9.27 13.03
CA ALA A 63 2.68 9.73 14.35
C ALA A 63 1.91 11.06 14.25
N ARG A 64 1.13 11.41 15.27
CA ARG A 64 0.26 12.60 15.29
C ARG A 64 1.03 13.91 15.18
N ASN A 65 2.13 14.00 15.93
CA ASN A 65 3.09 15.09 15.96
C ASN A 65 4.41 14.61 16.55
N TRP A 66 5.44 15.43 16.55
CA TRP A 66 6.77 15.06 17.03
C TRP A 66 6.80 14.70 18.53
N GLN A 67 6.03 15.37 19.36
CA GLN A 67 5.91 15.01 20.79
C GLN A 67 5.34 13.60 20.96
N CYS A 68 4.33 13.23 20.16
CA CYS A 68 3.76 11.89 20.19
C CYS A 68 4.76 10.85 19.67
N TYR A 69 5.50 11.17 18.60
CA TYR A 69 6.56 10.31 18.08
C TYR A 69 7.62 10.01 19.16
N ASP A 70 8.18 11.07 19.79
CA ASP A 70 9.18 10.90 20.84
C ASP A 70 8.66 10.05 22.01
N LYS A 71 7.39 10.27 22.38
CA LYS A 71 6.78 9.50 23.47
C LYS A 71 6.50 8.03 23.08
N ILE A 72 6.19 7.74 21.83
CA ILE A 72 6.06 6.35 21.35
C ILE A 72 7.43 5.66 21.44
N ILE A 73 8.50 6.31 20.96
CA ILE A 73 9.87 5.76 21.06
C ILE A 73 10.26 5.50 22.51
N GLU A 74 10.06 6.49 23.40
CA GLU A 74 10.34 6.34 24.83
C GLU A 74 9.60 5.14 25.44
N VAL A 75 8.30 5.00 25.12
CA VAL A 75 7.52 3.88 25.67
C VAL A 75 8.01 2.54 25.12
N LEU A 76 8.25 2.41 23.82
CA LEU A 76 8.74 1.17 23.20
C LEU A 76 10.11 0.75 23.78
N THR A 77 10.98 1.72 24.11
CA THR A 77 12.28 1.44 24.73
C THR A 77 12.14 0.79 26.11
N ARG A 78 11.10 1.10 26.89
CA ARG A 78 10.90 0.61 28.27
C ARG A 78 9.83 -0.47 28.44
N LEU A 79 9.05 -0.76 27.38
CA LEU A 79 7.90 -1.68 27.43
C LEU A 79 8.36 -3.11 27.78
N GLU A 80 7.62 -3.76 28.67
CA GLU A 80 7.86 -5.17 29.04
C GLU A 80 7.14 -6.13 28.07
N ASP A 81 7.58 -7.38 28.01
CA ASP A 81 7.01 -8.39 27.11
C ASP A 81 5.59 -8.83 27.46
N ASP A 82 5.09 -8.46 28.65
CA ASP A 82 3.71 -8.67 29.09
C ASP A 82 2.89 -7.38 29.13
N GLU A 83 3.38 -6.32 28.48
CA GLU A 83 2.70 -5.03 28.37
C GLU A 83 2.27 -4.73 26.94
N THR A 84 1.20 -3.95 26.80
CA THR A 84 0.66 -3.50 25.51
C THR A 84 0.52 -1.99 25.52
N LEU A 85 1.16 -1.34 24.55
CA LEU A 85 1.00 0.09 24.24
C LEU A 85 -0.25 0.29 23.38
N MET A 86 -1.12 1.23 23.77
CA MET A 86 -2.25 1.68 22.95
C MET A 86 -1.94 3.00 22.27
N VAL A 87 -2.18 3.07 20.95
CA VAL A 87 -1.95 4.26 20.12
C VAL A 87 -3.24 4.64 19.41
N GLN A 88 -3.73 5.85 19.69
CA GLN A 88 -4.95 6.41 19.12
C GLN A 88 -4.58 7.54 18.15
N SER A 89 -4.80 7.33 16.85
CA SER A 89 -4.47 8.30 15.79
C SER A 89 -3.09 8.92 16.02
N GLY A 90 -2.07 8.06 16.11
CA GLY A 90 -0.67 8.43 16.27
C GLY A 90 -0.27 9.02 17.63
N LYS A 91 -1.14 8.96 18.64
CA LYS A 91 -0.86 9.38 20.01
C LYS A 91 -0.81 8.18 20.96
N PRO A 92 0.29 7.97 21.73
CA PRO A 92 0.33 6.95 22.76
C PRO A 92 -0.58 7.38 23.91
N VAL A 93 -1.57 6.55 24.24
CA VAL A 93 -2.63 6.92 25.21
C VAL A 93 -2.61 6.08 26.47
N GLY A 94 -1.95 4.92 26.47
CA GLY A 94 -1.84 4.08 27.65
C GLY A 94 -0.98 2.86 27.44
N VAL A 95 -0.48 2.30 28.55
CA VAL A 95 0.21 1.01 28.62
C VAL A 95 -0.54 0.15 29.61
N PHE A 96 -0.82 -1.08 29.24
CA PHE A 96 -1.56 -2.02 30.07
C PHE A 96 -0.81 -3.33 30.23
N LYS A 97 -0.89 -3.93 31.41
CA LYS A 97 -0.49 -5.32 31.59
C LYS A 97 -1.46 -6.22 30.84
N THR A 98 -0.89 -7.09 30.02
CA THR A 98 -1.61 -8.10 29.25
C THR A 98 -0.97 -9.47 29.53
N HIS A 99 -0.37 -10.09 28.54
CA HIS A 99 0.38 -11.34 28.67
C HIS A 99 1.39 -11.47 27.52
N THR A 100 2.34 -12.37 27.63
CA THR A 100 3.47 -12.51 26.68
C THR A 100 3.07 -12.83 25.23
N ASN A 101 1.90 -13.47 25.03
CA ASN A 101 1.35 -13.74 23.71
C ASN A 101 0.42 -12.63 23.17
N ALA A 102 0.17 -11.56 23.95
CA ALA A 102 -0.61 -10.43 23.46
C ALA A 102 0.23 -9.53 22.54
N PRO A 103 -0.39 -8.74 21.67
CA PRO A 103 0.33 -7.70 20.91
C PRO A 103 1.06 -6.71 21.82
N ARG A 104 2.24 -6.30 21.40
CA ARG A 104 3.00 -5.22 22.09
C ARG A 104 2.41 -3.86 21.81
N VAL A 105 1.77 -3.69 20.64
CA VAL A 105 1.12 -2.43 20.25
C VAL A 105 -0.26 -2.69 19.64
N LEU A 106 -1.24 -1.93 20.08
CA LEU A 106 -2.57 -1.85 19.46
C LEU A 106 -2.79 -0.42 18.94
N ILE A 107 -3.09 -0.30 17.66
CA ILE A 107 -3.21 0.98 16.95
C ILE A 107 -4.63 1.11 16.40
N ALA A 108 -5.25 2.27 16.60
CA ALA A 108 -6.47 2.67 15.90
C ALA A 108 -6.26 4.06 15.28
N ASN A 109 -6.40 4.17 13.95
CA ASN A 109 -6.17 5.41 13.24
C ASN A 109 -7.40 5.87 12.46
N SER A 110 -7.68 7.15 12.52
CA SER A 110 -8.69 7.86 11.70
C SER A 110 -10.11 7.29 11.80
N ASN A 111 -10.39 6.40 12.74
CA ASN A 111 -11.72 5.82 12.88
C ASN A 111 -12.71 6.86 13.39
N LEU A 112 -13.74 7.11 12.59
CA LEU A 112 -14.89 7.93 12.94
C LEU A 112 -16.15 7.05 12.94
N VAL A 113 -17.13 7.41 13.76
CA VAL A 113 -18.45 6.78 13.70
C VAL A 113 -19.02 7.04 12.30
N PRO A 114 -19.64 6.04 11.61
CA PRO A 114 -19.93 6.12 10.18
C PRO A 114 -20.64 7.39 9.72
N HIS A 115 -21.63 7.88 10.46
CA HIS A 115 -22.36 9.11 10.11
C HIS A 115 -21.46 10.37 10.05
N TRP A 116 -20.37 10.39 10.81
CA TRP A 116 -19.38 11.50 10.86
C TRP A 116 -18.13 11.22 10.01
N ALA A 117 -18.06 10.09 9.34
CA ALA A 117 -16.89 9.68 8.57
C ALA A 117 -16.87 10.39 7.21
N ASN A 118 -16.46 11.65 7.21
CA ASN A 118 -16.24 12.47 6.02
C ASN A 118 -15.04 13.39 6.20
N TRP A 119 -14.49 13.87 5.08
CA TRP A 119 -13.30 14.72 5.09
C TRP A 119 -13.47 16.02 5.86
N ALA A 120 -14.63 16.67 5.79
CA ALA A 120 -14.85 17.94 6.45
C ALA A 120 -14.72 17.81 7.98
N HIS A 121 -15.38 16.80 8.55
CA HIS A 121 -15.31 16.53 9.98
C HIS A 121 -13.92 16.03 10.42
N PHE A 122 -13.32 15.15 9.62
CA PHE A 122 -11.96 14.69 9.86
C PHE A 122 -10.96 15.85 9.90
N ASN A 123 -11.00 16.75 8.92
CA ASN A 123 -10.09 17.89 8.82
C ASN A 123 -10.25 18.85 10.01
N GLU A 124 -11.48 19.05 10.48
CA GLU A 124 -11.75 19.84 11.68
C GLU A 124 -11.04 19.24 12.92
N LEU A 125 -11.21 17.93 13.13
CA LEU A 125 -10.59 17.22 14.26
C LEU A 125 -9.06 17.16 14.12
N ASP A 126 -8.53 16.98 12.91
CA ASP A 126 -7.10 16.98 12.65
C ASP A 126 -6.46 18.35 12.95
N LYS A 127 -7.12 19.45 12.56
CA LYS A 127 -6.71 20.82 12.90
C LYS A 127 -6.70 21.09 14.41
N GLN A 128 -7.64 20.48 15.15
CA GLN A 128 -7.70 20.54 16.61
C GLN A 128 -6.66 19.62 17.30
N GLY A 129 -5.90 18.83 16.55
CA GLY A 129 -4.91 17.89 17.08
C GLY A 129 -5.53 16.65 17.74
N LEU A 130 -6.78 16.32 17.43
CA LEU A 130 -7.51 15.19 18.00
C LEU A 130 -7.35 13.91 17.18
N MET A 131 -7.02 14.02 15.91
CA MET A 131 -6.87 12.90 14.97
C MET A 131 -5.60 13.00 14.15
N MET A 132 -5.33 11.95 13.40
CA MET A 132 -4.26 11.84 12.42
C MET A 132 -4.73 10.90 11.32
N TYR A 133 -4.44 11.23 10.06
CA TYR A 133 -4.65 10.30 8.95
C TYR A 133 -3.53 9.27 8.94
N GLY A 134 -3.78 8.14 9.58
CA GLY A 134 -2.86 7.00 9.63
C GLY A 134 -3.11 6.07 8.45
N GLN A 135 -2.74 6.50 7.25
CA GLN A 135 -3.01 5.75 6.03
C GLN A 135 -2.30 4.40 6.04
N MET A 136 -3.07 3.32 6.06
CA MET A 136 -2.63 1.94 5.85
C MET A 136 -1.27 1.63 6.51
N THR A 137 -0.30 1.18 5.74
CA THR A 137 1.04 0.79 6.21
C THR A 137 1.87 1.94 6.79
N ALA A 138 1.54 3.20 6.47
CA ALA A 138 2.15 4.36 7.12
C ALA A 138 1.76 4.43 8.61
N GLY A 139 0.48 4.32 8.92
CA GLY A 139 -0.04 4.38 10.27
C GLY A 139 0.16 3.12 11.09
N SER A 140 0.46 1.99 10.47
CA SER A 140 0.78 0.71 11.12
C SER A 140 2.26 0.35 11.14
N TRP A 141 3.11 1.26 10.72
CA TRP A 141 4.57 1.13 10.77
C TRP A 141 5.12 -0.11 10.04
N ILE A 142 4.56 -0.42 8.88
CA ILE A 142 5.01 -1.53 8.02
C ILE A 142 5.22 -1.11 6.56
N TYR A 143 5.25 0.19 6.29
CA TYR A 143 5.60 0.70 4.98
C TYR A 143 7.09 0.49 4.70
N ILE A 144 7.40 -0.10 3.57
CA ILE A 144 8.75 -0.48 3.13
C ILE A 144 9.20 0.29 1.88
N GLY A 145 8.63 1.46 1.65
CA GLY A 145 8.83 2.23 0.43
C GLY A 145 7.94 1.74 -0.72
N SER A 146 8.12 2.35 -1.90
CA SER A 146 7.34 2.03 -3.11
C SER A 146 7.50 0.58 -3.56
N GLN A 147 8.58 -0.11 -3.18
CA GLN A 147 8.78 -1.54 -3.46
C GLN A 147 7.62 -2.41 -2.94
N GLY A 148 6.94 -1.99 -1.86
CA GLY A 148 5.84 -2.73 -1.27
C GLY A 148 4.60 -2.88 -2.16
N ILE A 149 4.49 -2.10 -3.24
CA ILE A 149 3.38 -2.18 -4.20
C ILE A 149 3.82 -2.66 -5.58
N VAL A 150 5.12 -2.77 -5.85
CA VAL A 150 5.62 -3.12 -7.20
C VAL A 150 5.08 -4.46 -7.67
N GLN A 151 5.06 -5.50 -6.82
CA GLN A 151 4.58 -6.80 -7.25
C GLN A 151 3.09 -6.81 -7.53
N GLY A 152 2.25 -6.21 -6.66
CA GLY A 152 0.81 -6.16 -6.92
C GLY A 152 0.49 -5.47 -8.25
N THR A 153 1.25 -4.42 -8.57
CA THR A 153 1.15 -3.74 -9.86
C THR A 153 1.65 -4.60 -11.01
N TYR A 154 2.77 -5.30 -10.82
CA TYR A 154 3.30 -6.28 -11.79
C TYR A 154 2.28 -7.39 -12.06
N GLU A 155 1.70 -8.02 -11.02
CA GLU A 155 0.67 -9.05 -11.16
C GLU A 155 -0.55 -8.52 -11.94
N THR A 156 -0.97 -7.30 -11.66
CA THR A 156 -2.08 -6.66 -12.40
C THR A 156 -1.74 -6.50 -13.87
N PHE A 157 -0.56 -5.96 -14.22
CA PHE A 157 -0.16 -5.76 -15.60
C PHE A 157 0.07 -7.07 -16.35
N VAL A 158 0.60 -8.10 -15.69
CA VAL A 158 0.72 -9.44 -16.27
C VAL A 158 -0.66 -10.06 -16.52
N ALA A 159 -1.61 -9.92 -15.59
CA ALA A 159 -2.98 -10.36 -15.78
C ALA A 159 -3.67 -9.62 -16.94
N MET A 160 -3.47 -8.31 -17.03
CA MET A 160 -3.96 -7.49 -18.16
C MET A 160 -3.34 -7.94 -19.50
N ALA A 161 -2.02 -8.20 -19.52
CA ALA A 161 -1.33 -8.72 -20.70
C ALA A 161 -1.96 -10.03 -21.18
N LYS A 162 -2.17 -10.95 -20.25
CA LYS A 162 -2.78 -12.27 -20.55
C LYS A 162 -4.21 -12.13 -21.06
N GLN A 163 -5.02 -11.30 -20.42
CA GLN A 163 -6.45 -11.17 -20.73
C GLN A 163 -6.71 -10.41 -22.04
N HIS A 164 -5.98 -9.32 -22.29
CA HIS A 164 -6.24 -8.43 -23.41
C HIS A 164 -5.32 -8.65 -24.63
N PHE A 165 -4.13 -9.21 -24.40
CA PHE A 165 -3.09 -9.31 -25.44
C PHE A 165 -2.49 -10.72 -25.57
N ASN A 166 -3.10 -11.74 -24.98
CA ASN A 166 -2.59 -13.14 -24.97
C ASN A 166 -1.13 -13.25 -24.45
N GLY A 167 -0.73 -12.35 -23.55
CA GLY A 167 0.62 -12.28 -22.99
C GLY A 167 1.66 -11.54 -23.87
N ASP A 168 1.26 -11.01 -25.03
CA ASP A 168 2.14 -10.27 -25.94
C ASP A 168 2.27 -8.81 -25.47
N THR A 169 3.43 -8.41 -24.93
CA THR A 169 3.69 -7.08 -24.37
C THR A 169 4.69 -6.22 -25.16
N PRO A 170 5.63 -6.75 -25.97
CA PRO A 170 6.57 -5.94 -26.72
C PRO A 170 5.89 -4.89 -27.62
N GLY A 171 6.34 -3.64 -27.51
CA GLY A 171 5.78 -2.53 -28.30
C GLY A 171 4.46 -1.97 -27.78
N ARG A 172 3.93 -2.49 -26.66
CA ARG A 172 2.73 -1.96 -26.01
C ARG A 172 3.08 -0.98 -24.91
N TRP A 173 2.16 -0.05 -24.64
CA TRP A 173 2.42 0.97 -23.64
C TRP A 173 1.20 1.31 -22.77
N ILE A 174 1.51 1.80 -21.57
CA ILE A 174 0.56 2.17 -20.52
C ILE A 174 0.61 3.67 -20.30
N LEU A 175 -0.55 4.32 -20.18
CA LEU A 175 -0.69 5.69 -19.70
C LEU A 175 -1.15 5.66 -18.24
N THR A 176 -0.45 6.39 -17.36
CA THR A 176 -0.83 6.55 -15.95
C THR A 176 -0.53 7.96 -15.44
N GLY A 177 -1.16 8.33 -14.31
CA GLY A 177 -0.87 9.55 -13.55
C GLY A 177 -0.35 9.25 -12.15
N GLY A 178 0.53 10.13 -11.65
CA GLY A 178 1.06 10.07 -10.29
C GLY A 178 2.34 9.23 -10.12
N LEU A 179 3.35 9.84 -9.48
CA LEU A 179 4.63 9.21 -9.11
C LEU A 179 4.94 9.36 -7.60
N GLY A 180 3.91 9.54 -6.78
CA GLY A 180 4.00 9.52 -5.32
C GLY A 180 4.40 8.16 -4.76
N GLY A 181 4.24 7.94 -3.45
CA GLY A 181 4.65 6.71 -2.77
C GLY A 181 4.11 5.43 -3.42
N MET A 182 2.85 5.43 -3.80
CA MET A 182 2.20 4.29 -4.45
C MET A 182 2.35 4.33 -5.98
N GLY A 183 2.00 5.44 -6.63
CA GLY A 183 2.08 5.59 -8.08
C GLY A 183 3.48 5.43 -8.65
N GLY A 184 4.49 5.79 -7.86
CA GLY A 184 5.89 5.63 -8.23
C GLY A 184 6.35 4.20 -8.49
N ALA A 185 5.59 3.20 -8.05
CA ALA A 185 5.87 1.80 -8.34
C ALA A 185 5.48 1.37 -9.77
N GLN A 186 4.52 2.04 -10.37
CA GLN A 186 3.93 1.63 -11.65
C GLN A 186 4.94 1.57 -12.81
N PRO A 187 5.84 2.56 -13.01
CA PRO A 187 6.78 2.51 -14.13
C PRO A 187 7.72 1.30 -14.09
N LEU A 188 8.27 0.98 -12.91
CA LEU A 188 9.11 -0.19 -12.73
C LEU A 188 8.33 -1.49 -12.98
N ALA A 189 7.13 -1.62 -12.39
CA ALA A 189 6.26 -2.78 -12.60
C ALA A 189 5.88 -2.98 -14.06
N ALA A 190 5.60 -1.90 -14.79
CA ALA A 190 5.28 -1.95 -16.21
C ALA A 190 6.45 -2.49 -17.04
N THR A 191 7.66 -1.95 -16.84
CA THR A 191 8.84 -2.44 -17.58
C THR A 191 9.24 -3.85 -17.19
N MET A 192 9.04 -4.28 -15.94
CA MET A 192 9.20 -5.67 -15.52
C MET A 192 8.17 -6.61 -16.18
N ALA A 193 6.96 -6.12 -16.43
CA ALA A 193 5.92 -6.85 -17.15
C ALA A 193 6.07 -6.76 -18.69
N GLY A 194 7.07 -6.06 -19.20
CA GLY A 194 7.36 -5.94 -20.63
C GLY A 194 6.64 -4.80 -21.36
N PHE A 195 5.97 -3.91 -20.64
CA PHE A 195 5.31 -2.73 -21.21
C PHE A 195 6.20 -1.49 -21.14
N SER A 196 6.08 -0.59 -22.11
CA SER A 196 6.50 0.80 -21.92
C SER A 196 5.45 1.55 -21.09
N MET A 197 5.85 2.65 -20.43
CA MET A 197 4.91 3.46 -19.65
C MET A 197 5.18 4.94 -19.78
N LEU A 198 4.12 5.72 -19.94
CA LEU A 198 4.10 7.17 -19.77
C LEU A 198 3.38 7.50 -18.47
N ALA A 199 4.13 8.00 -17.49
CA ALA A 199 3.62 8.42 -16.20
C ALA A 199 3.66 9.95 -16.08
N VAL A 200 2.50 10.56 -15.85
CA VAL A 200 2.35 12.02 -15.73
C VAL A 200 2.45 12.42 -14.25
N GLU A 201 3.34 13.36 -13.94
CA GLU A 201 3.53 13.85 -12.56
C GLU A 201 3.68 15.38 -12.59
N CYS A 202 2.97 16.06 -11.68
CA CYS A 202 3.00 17.52 -11.56
C CYS A 202 4.16 18.06 -10.70
N ASP A 203 4.79 17.21 -9.92
CA ASP A 203 5.93 17.54 -9.06
C ASP A 203 7.23 16.99 -9.65
N GLU A 204 8.07 17.89 -10.15
CA GLU A 204 9.35 17.54 -10.77
C GLU A 204 10.27 16.77 -9.81
N SER A 205 10.24 17.09 -8.53
CA SER A 205 11.08 16.44 -7.52
C SER A 205 10.76 14.95 -7.37
N ARG A 206 9.50 14.55 -7.56
CA ARG A 206 9.07 13.15 -7.57
C ARG A 206 9.60 12.41 -8.79
N ILE A 207 9.58 13.03 -9.98
CA ILE A 207 10.18 12.44 -11.18
C ILE A 207 11.68 12.22 -10.96
N ASP A 208 12.40 13.22 -10.47
CA ASP A 208 13.84 13.15 -10.21
C ASP A 208 14.18 12.09 -9.15
N TYR A 209 13.35 11.96 -8.13
CA TYR A 209 13.47 10.89 -7.14
C TYR A 209 13.33 9.50 -7.77
N ARG A 210 12.33 9.28 -8.65
CA ARG A 210 12.11 8.01 -9.34
C ARG A 210 13.21 7.66 -10.35
N LEU A 211 13.79 8.66 -11.01
CA LEU A 211 15.00 8.48 -11.83
C LEU A 211 16.19 8.01 -10.98
N ARG A 212 16.46 8.70 -9.87
CA ARG A 212 17.57 8.37 -8.96
C ARG A 212 17.45 6.96 -8.38
N THR A 213 16.23 6.52 -8.08
CA THR A 213 15.96 5.21 -7.46
C THR A 213 15.69 4.10 -8.47
N GLY A 214 15.78 4.37 -9.78
CA GLY A 214 15.64 3.37 -10.84
C GLY A 214 14.19 2.91 -11.09
N TYR A 215 13.19 3.67 -10.64
CA TYR A 215 11.78 3.38 -10.91
C TYR A 215 11.30 3.96 -12.23
N VAL A 216 11.90 5.03 -12.71
CA VAL A 216 11.65 5.66 -14.01
C VAL A 216 12.95 5.71 -14.80
N ASP A 217 12.91 5.38 -16.09
CA ASP A 217 14.10 5.31 -16.95
C ASP A 217 14.45 6.67 -17.58
N ARG A 218 13.45 7.46 -17.95
CA ARG A 218 13.60 8.75 -18.64
C ARG A 218 12.65 9.81 -18.10
N LYS A 219 13.08 11.07 -18.17
CA LYS A 219 12.25 12.24 -17.89
C LYS A 219 11.96 12.97 -19.20
N ALA A 220 10.75 13.46 -19.36
CA ALA A 220 10.34 14.34 -20.43
C ALA A 220 9.68 15.61 -19.86
N THR A 221 9.88 16.73 -20.52
CA THR A 221 9.32 18.03 -20.13
C THR A 221 8.15 18.45 -21.03
N THR A 222 7.97 17.76 -22.15
CA THR A 222 6.85 17.98 -23.08
C THR A 222 6.22 16.67 -23.51
N LEU A 223 4.91 16.71 -23.78
CA LEU A 223 4.18 15.54 -24.28
C LEU A 223 4.76 15.03 -25.61
N ASN A 224 5.21 15.92 -26.49
CA ASN A 224 5.80 15.51 -27.78
C ASN A 224 7.11 14.72 -27.58
N GLU A 225 7.95 15.14 -26.65
CA GLU A 225 9.18 14.43 -26.28
C GLU A 225 8.83 13.05 -25.70
N ALA A 226 7.91 12.99 -24.73
CA ALA A 226 7.48 11.75 -24.12
C ALA A 226 6.92 10.76 -25.15
N LEU A 227 6.02 11.20 -26.02
CA LEU A 227 5.45 10.36 -27.08
C LEU A 227 6.50 9.90 -28.09
N SER A 228 7.51 10.73 -28.40
CA SER A 228 8.61 10.33 -29.29
C SER A 228 9.42 9.17 -28.70
N ILE A 229 9.70 9.20 -27.39
CA ILE A 229 10.38 8.11 -26.67
C ILE A 229 9.52 6.83 -26.69
N ILE A 230 8.22 6.95 -26.40
CA ILE A 230 7.29 5.80 -26.45
C ILE A 230 7.22 5.20 -27.85
N GLU A 231 7.13 6.00 -28.90
CA GLU A 231 7.09 5.52 -30.29
C GLU A 231 8.41 4.82 -30.72
N GLU A 232 9.55 5.26 -30.20
CA GLU A 232 10.82 4.55 -30.40
C GLU A 232 10.82 3.19 -29.69
N ALA A 233 10.36 3.14 -28.45
CA ALA A 233 10.21 1.91 -27.67
C ALA A 233 9.24 0.91 -28.34
N LYS A 234 8.12 1.39 -28.88
CA LYS A 234 7.18 0.58 -29.67
C LYS A 234 7.85 -0.07 -30.86
N ARG A 235 8.66 0.67 -31.60
CA ARG A 235 9.37 0.14 -32.79
C ARG A 235 10.47 -0.86 -32.45
N SER A 236 11.18 -0.63 -31.35
CA SER A 236 12.26 -1.53 -30.91
C SER A 236 11.75 -2.76 -30.15
N GLY A 237 10.53 -2.72 -29.63
CA GLY A 237 10.01 -3.75 -28.72
C GLY A 237 10.66 -3.77 -27.34
N SER A 238 11.50 -2.78 -27.02
CA SER A 238 12.21 -2.67 -25.75
C SER A 238 11.41 -1.79 -24.78
N PRO A 239 10.95 -2.30 -23.63
CA PRO A 239 10.15 -1.52 -22.69
C PRO A 239 10.95 -0.39 -22.06
N ILE A 240 10.32 0.77 -21.91
CA ILE A 240 10.89 1.95 -21.26
C ILE A 240 9.82 2.70 -20.48
N SER A 241 10.20 3.29 -19.37
CA SER A 241 9.32 4.17 -18.58
C SER A 241 9.74 5.64 -18.69
N VAL A 242 8.74 6.51 -18.87
CA VAL A 242 8.93 7.95 -19.04
C VAL A 242 8.10 8.70 -18.02
N GLY A 243 8.74 9.50 -17.16
CA GLY A 243 8.08 10.48 -16.30
C GLY A 243 7.90 11.79 -17.04
N LEU A 244 6.67 12.21 -17.29
CA LEU A 244 6.32 13.48 -17.94
C LEU A 244 5.92 14.51 -16.88
N LEU A 245 6.62 15.64 -16.84
CA LEU A 245 6.20 16.79 -16.04
C LEU A 245 4.96 17.43 -16.64
N GLY A 246 3.82 17.35 -15.92
CA GLY A 246 2.56 17.90 -16.39
C GLY A 246 1.39 17.58 -15.46
N ASN A 247 0.23 18.15 -15.79
CA ASN A 247 -1.03 17.82 -15.11
C ASN A 247 -1.70 16.64 -15.81
N ALA A 248 -2.11 15.62 -15.08
CA ALA A 248 -2.69 14.41 -15.64
C ALA A 248 -3.99 14.69 -16.42
N ALA A 249 -4.89 15.53 -15.90
CA ALA A 249 -6.14 15.87 -16.59
C ALA A 249 -5.87 16.55 -17.94
N ASP A 250 -4.89 17.45 -18.01
CA ASP A 250 -4.51 18.12 -19.27
C ASP A 250 -3.92 17.14 -20.27
N VAL A 251 -3.00 16.28 -19.81
CA VAL A 251 -2.29 15.32 -20.69
C VAL A 251 -3.24 14.27 -21.24
N TYR A 252 -4.14 13.71 -20.41
CA TYR A 252 -5.12 12.71 -20.87
C TYR A 252 -6.09 13.32 -21.90
N ALA A 253 -6.60 14.52 -21.64
CA ALA A 253 -7.46 15.23 -22.58
C ALA A 253 -6.75 15.54 -23.91
N GLU A 254 -5.48 15.93 -23.88
CA GLU A 254 -4.70 16.20 -25.09
C GLU A 254 -4.39 14.92 -25.88
N ILE A 255 -4.12 13.78 -25.21
CA ILE A 255 -3.94 12.46 -25.84
C ILE A 255 -5.22 12.05 -26.60
N VAL A 256 -6.38 12.20 -25.96
CA VAL A 256 -7.70 11.95 -26.61
C VAL A 256 -7.88 12.84 -27.82
N LYS A 257 -7.65 14.14 -27.67
CA LYS A 257 -7.77 15.13 -28.75
C LYS A 257 -6.88 14.82 -29.95
N ARG A 258 -5.69 14.26 -29.74
CA ARG A 258 -4.77 13.82 -30.79
C ARG A 258 -5.12 12.48 -31.42
N GLY A 259 -6.16 11.80 -30.93
CA GLY A 259 -6.53 10.47 -31.40
C GLY A 259 -5.50 9.38 -31.09
N ILE A 260 -4.66 9.59 -30.05
CA ILE A 260 -3.67 8.61 -29.60
C ILE A 260 -4.33 7.68 -28.61
N VAL A 261 -4.16 6.37 -28.78
CA VAL A 261 -4.76 5.35 -27.92
C VAL A 261 -3.65 4.53 -27.27
N PRO A 262 -3.47 4.63 -25.93
CA PRO A 262 -2.63 3.70 -25.19
C PRO A 262 -3.20 2.28 -25.24
N ASP A 263 -2.36 1.25 -25.15
CA ASP A 263 -2.84 -0.12 -24.99
C ASP A 263 -3.57 -0.31 -23.65
N ILE A 264 -3.04 0.31 -22.57
CA ILE A 264 -3.63 0.34 -21.25
C ILE A 264 -3.71 1.79 -20.75
N THR A 265 -4.81 2.12 -20.09
CA THR A 265 -4.99 3.41 -19.38
C THR A 265 -5.36 3.16 -17.93
N THR A 266 -4.68 3.82 -17.02
CA THR A 266 -4.96 3.77 -15.57
C THR A 266 -4.60 5.10 -14.91
N ASP A 267 -4.78 5.23 -13.59
CA ASP A 267 -4.39 6.39 -12.79
C ASP A 267 -4.07 5.98 -11.36
N GLN A 268 -3.03 6.59 -10.80
CA GLN A 268 -2.69 6.46 -9.38
C GLN A 268 -2.22 7.79 -8.76
N THR A 269 -2.83 8.89 -9.17
CA THR A 269 -2.75 10.15 -8.43
C THR A 269 -3.35 9.99 -7.03
N SER A 270 -3.04 10.88 -6.10
CA SER A 270 -3.67 10.86 -4.78
C SER A 270 -5.08 11.48 -4.79
N ALA A 271 -5.93 11.05 -5.74
CA ALA A 271 -7.28 11.57 -5.97
C ALA A 271 -8.22 11.43 -4.75
N HIS A 272 -7.94 10.46 -3.86
CA HIS A 272 -8.68 10.24 -2.62
C HIS A 272 -8.62 11.41 -1.63
N ASP A 273 -7.66 12.30 -1.77
CA ASP A 273 -7.51 13.55 -0.99
C ASP A 273 -7.51 14.75 -1.95
N PRO A 274 -8.68 15.28 -2.33
CA PRO A 274 -8.76 16.37 -3.29
C PRO A 274 -8.16 17.67 -2.79
N LEU A 275 -8.00 17.83 -1.47
CA LEU A 275 -7.37 19.04 -0.91
C LEU A 275 -5.84 19.03 -1.06
N ASN A 276 -5.18 17.90 -0.76
CA ASN A 276 -3.72 17.84 -0.69
C ASN A 276 -3.09 16.97 -1.78
N GLY A 277 -3.85 16.06 -2.39
CA GLY A 277 -3.35 14.97 -3.21
C GLY A 277 -3.48 15.17 -4.72
N TYR A 278 -4.29 16.13 -5.18
CA TYR A 278 -4.53 16.34 -6.62
C TYR A 278 -4.38 17.80 -7.00
N LEU A 279 -3.56 18.08 -8.03
CA LEU A 279 -3.33 19.44 -8.54
C LEU A 279 -4.45 19.84 -9.53
N PRO A 280 -5.22 20.91 -9.27
CA PRO A 280 -6.21 21.42 -10.23
C PRO A 280 -5.58 21.83 -11.57
N GLN A 281 -6.30 21.66 -12.66
CA GLN A 281 -5.90 22.11 -13.99
C GLN A 281 -5.60 23.61 -14.01
N GLY A 282 -4.52 23.99 -14.70
CA GLY A 282 -4.10 25.38 -14.85
C GLY A 282 -3.47 26.02 -13.62
N TRP A 283 -3.35 25.28 -12.49
CA TRP A 283 -2.69 25.78 -11.29
C TRP A 283 -1.23 25.32 -11.23
N SER A 284 -0.37 26.19 -10.70
CA SER A 284 0.97 25.77 -10.27
C SER A 284 0.92 25.13 -8.87
N MET A 285 1.97 24.39 -8.51
CA MET A 285 2.12 23.86 -7.14
C MET A 285 2.09 24.98 -6.08
N ASP A 286 2.72 26.13 -6.40
CA ASP A 286 2.73 27.31 -5.52
C ASP A 286 1.35 27.94 -5.39
N ASP A 287 0.58 28.04 -6.47
CA ASP A 287 -0.78 28.58 -6.42
C ASP A 287 -1.70 27.67 -5.59
N ALA A 288 -1.59 26.35 -5.77
CA ALA A 288 -2.32 25.38 -4.98
C ALA A 288 -1.95 25.50 -3.48
N ALA A 289 -0.67 25.61 -3.15
CA ALA A 289 -0.21 25.77 -1.78
C ALA A 289 -0.76 27.06 -1.12
N LYS A 290 -0.74 28.18 -1.85
CA LYS A 290 -1.30 29.45 -1.37
C LYS A 290 -2.82 29.37 -1.20
N MET A 291 -3.51 28.74 -2.14
CA MET A 291 -4.97 28.64 -2.11
C MET A 291 -5.47 27.71 -0.99
N ARG A 292 -4.74 26.63 -0.69
CA ARG A 292 -5.05 25.75 0.48
C ARG A 292 -5.10 26.53 1.79
N LEU A 293 -4.25 27.54 1.96
CA LEU A 293 -4.25 28.39 3.15
C LEU A 293 -5.37 29.43 3.15
N LYS A 294 -5.90 29.78 1.97
CA LYS A 294 -6.88 30.87 1.81
C LYS A 294 -8.31 30.35 1.67
N ASP A 295 -8.53 29.31 0.90
CA ASP A 295 -9.84 28.80 0.51
C ASP A 295 -9.78 27.32 0.14
N GLU A 296 -9.85 26.45 1.15
CA GLU A 296 -9.80 25.00 0.99
C GLU A 296 -10.95 24.46 0.13
N ILE A 297 -12.13 25.08 0.23
CA ILE A 297 -13.33 24.65 -0.54
C ILE A 297 -13.08 24.83 -2.03
N ASN A 298 -12.50 25.98 -2.41
CA ASN A 298 -12.16 26.23 -3.81
C ASN A 298 -11.13 25.24 -4.35
N VAL A 299 -10.12 24.87 -3.54
CA VAL A 299 -9.13 23.84 -3.94
C VAL A 299 -9.82 22.50 -4.19
N VAL A 300 -10.65 22.03 -3.26
CA VAL A 300 -11.38 20.77 -3.37
C VAL A 300 -12.26 20.75 -4.61
N ASN A 301 -13.04 21.81 -4.86
CA ASN A 301 -13.91 21.88 -6.01
C ASN A 301 -13.11 21.88 -7.33
N ALA A 302 -12.05 22.68 -7.43
CA ALA A 302 -11.22 22.75 -8.63
C ALA A 302 -10.50 21.41 -8.90
N ALA A 303 -10.04 20.71 -7.86
CA ALA A 303 -9.44 19.39 -7.97
C ALA A 303 -10.44 18.35 -8.48
N LYS A 304 -11.66 18.31 -7.92
CA LYS A 304 -12.71 17.37 -8.36
C LYS A 304 -13.13 17.63 -9.81
N GLN A 305 -13.30 18.89 -10.20
CA GLN A 305 -13.57 19.24 -11.61
C GLN A 305 -12.47 18.74 -12.55
N SER A 306 -11.22 18.87 -12.14
CA SER A 306 -10.08 18.36 -12.92
C SER A 306 -10.06 16.83 -13.00
N MET A 307 -10.41 16.15 -11.90
CA MET A 307 -10.57 14.68 -11.89
C MET A 307 -11.69 14.24 -12.82
N ALA A 308 -12.81 14.99 -12.89
CA ALA A 308 -13.89 14.71 -13.82
C ALA A 308 -13.41 14.77 -15.28
N VAL A 309 -12.62 15.78 -15.66
CA VAL A 309 -12.00 15.88 -16.99
C VAL A 309 -11.08 14.68 -17.27
N GLN A 310 -10.29 14.25 -16.31
CA GLN A 310 -9.41 13.09 -16.49
C GLN A 310 -10.22 11.81 -16.68
N VAL A 311 -11.26 11.57 -15.88
CA VAL A 311 -12.13 10.38 -15.99
C VAL A 311 -12.90 10.38 -17.32
N GLU A 312 -13.41 11.51 -17.81
CA GLU A 312 -14.00 11.62 -19.15
C GLU A 312 -13.01 11.23 -20.26
N ALA A 313 -11.73 11.64 -20.12
CA ALA A 313 -10.70 11.23 -21.04
C ALA A 313 -10.41 9.71 -20.95
N MET A 314 -10.36 9.14 -19.74
CA MET A 314 -10.21 7.69 -19.55
C MET A 314 -11.36 6.90 -20.18
N LEU A 315 -12.60 7.34 -20.01
CA LEU A 315 -13.79 6.74 -20.65
C LEU A 315 -13.71 6.84 -22.20
N SER A 316 -13.19 7.95 -22.71
CA SER A 316 -12.99 8.14 -24.15
C SER A 316 -11.92 7.21 -24.71
N LEU A 317 -10.83 7.00 -23.98
CA LEU A 317 -9.77 6.05 -24.33
C LEU A 317 -10.27 4.61 -24.28
N GLN A 318 -11.08 4.25 -23.28
CA GLN A 318 -11.74 2.95 -23.21
C GLN A 318 -12.61 2.69 -24.45
N LYS A 319 -13.44 3.65 -24.83
CA LYS A 319 -14.28 3.57 -26.05
C LYS A 319 -13.46 3.45 -27.32
N SER A 320 -12.24 3.98 -27.31
CA SER A 320 -11.28 3.91 -28.43
C SER A 320 -10.47 2.61 -28.44
N GLY A 321 -10.67 1.69 -27.46
CA GLY A 321 -10.07 0.37 -27.42
C GLY A 321 -8.91 0.21 -26.43
N SER A 322 -8.60 1.21 -25.60
CA SER A 322 -7.65 1.05 -24.49
C SER A 322 -8.23 0.18 -23.39
N ALA A 323 -7.46 -0.78 -22.87
CA ALA A 323 -7.83 -1.53 -21.68
C ALA A 323 -7.74 -0.59 -20.45
N THR A 324 -8.85 0.01 -20.09
CA THR A 324 -8.91 1.03 -19.03
C THR A 324 -9.32 0.43 -17.70
N VAL A 325 -8.59 0.79 -16.63
CA VAL A 325 -8.81 0.26 -15.28
C VAL A 325 -8.55 1.34 -14.21
N ASP A 326 -9.37 1.36 -13.18
CA ASP A 326 -9.10 2.12 -11.94
C ASP A 326 -8.13 1.34 -11.05
N TYR A 327 -7.02 1.96 -10.69
CA TYR A 327 -6.04 1.35 -9.80
C TYR A 327 -6.33 1.62 -8.29
N GLY A 328 -7.52 2.11 -7.98
CA GLY A 328 -8.04 2.16 -6.61
C GLY A 328 -7.64 3.40 -5.82
N ASN A 329 -7.64 4.57 -6.46
CA ASN A 329 -7.41 5.85 -5.80
C ASN A 329 -8.68 6.69 -5.60
N ASN A 330 -9.85 6.13 -5.90
CA ASN A 330 -11.16 6.76 -5.77
C ASN A 330 -11.46 7.90 -6.77
N ILE A 331 -10.69 8.03 -7.86
CA ILE A 331 -10.89 9.09 -8.85
C ILE A 331 -12.27 8.99 -9.52
N ARG A 332 -12.80 7.76 -9.73
CA ARG A 332 -14.14 7.53 -10.28
C ARG A 332 -15.23 8.15 -9.40
N GLN A 333 -15.13 7.98 -8.08
CA GLN A 333 -16.07 8.54 -7.13
C GLN A 333 -16.04 10.08 -7.14
N MET A 334 -14.86 10.68 -7.20
CA MET A 334 -14.71 12.13 -7.26
C MET A 334 -15.34 12.70 -8.54
N ALA A 335 -15.13 12.02 -9.67
CA ALA A 335 -15.75 12.40 -10.94
C ALA A 335 -17.28 12.19 -10.94
N PHE A 336 -17.76 11.11 -10.30
CA PHE A 336 -19.21 10.86 -10.16
C PHE A 336 -19.89 11.96 -9.36
N GLU A 337 -19.26 12.45 -8.30
CA GLU A 337 -19.76 13.58 -7.50
C GLU A 337 -19.82 14.90 -8.30
N GLU A 338 -18.99 15.03 -9.35
CA GLU A 338 -19.01 16.16 -10.30
C GLU A 338 -19.96 15.93 -11.51
N GLY A 339 -20.77 14.87 -11.48
CA GLY A 339 -21.82 14.62 -12.49
C GLY A 339 -21.43 13.68 -13.62
N ILE A 340 -20.27 13.04 -13.59
CA ILE A 340 -19.89 12.00 -14.56
C ILE A 340 -20.60 10.70 -14.17
N THR A 341 -21.86 10.55 -14.54
CA THR A 341 -22.74 9.46 -14.10
C THR A 341 -22.26 8.06 -14.50
N ASN A 342 -21.44 7.98 -15.53
CA ASN A 342 -20.83 6.75 -16.04
C ASN A 342 -19.35 6.59 -15.64
N ALA A 343 -18.89 7.26 -14.57
CA ALA A 343 -17.52 7.17 -14.10
C ALA A 343 -17.07 5.74 -13.76
N PHE A 344 -18.00 4.86 -13.41
CA PHE A 344 -17.75 3.46 -13.07
C PHE A 344 -17.90 2.48 -14.25
N ASP A 345 -18.03 2.96 -15.49
CA ASP A 345 -18.14 2.09 -16.67
C ASP A 345 -16.83 1.33 -16.99
N PHE A 346 -15.68 1.79 -16.49
CA PHE A 346 -14.46 0.98 -16.47
C PHE A 346 -14.25 0.36 -15.07
N PRO A 347 -13.80 -0.89 -15.00
CA PRO A 347 -13.73 -1.64 -13.74
C PRO A 347 -12.58 -1.16 -12.85
N GLY A 348 -12.66 -1.51 -11.55
CA GLY A 348 -11.52 -1.54 -10.66
C GLY A 348 -10.59 -2.73 -10.95
N PHE A 349 -9.30 -2.60 -10.60
CA PHE A 349 -8.31 -3.65 -10.88
C PHE A 349 -8.56 -4.94 -10.08
N VAL A 350 -9.14 -4.83 -8.88
CA VAL A 350 -9.38 -6.00 -8.04
C VAL A 350 -10.45 -6.92 -8.63
N PRO A 351 -11.70 -6.47 -8.92
CA PRO A 351 -12.68 -7.34 -9.53
C PRO A 351 -12.25 -7.87 -10.91
N ALA A 352 -11.51 -7.07 -11.67
CA ALA A 352 -11.12 -7.43 -13.02
C ALA A 352 -9.95 -8.45 -13.10
N TYR A 353 -8.98 -8.39 -12.16
CA TYR A 353 -7.72 -9.14 -12.29
C TYR A 353 -7.26 -9.85 -11.04
N ILE A 354 -7.58 -9.36 -9.84
CA ILE A 354 -6.99 -9.83 -8.57
C ILE A 354 -7.93 -10.72 -7.76
N ARG A 355 -9.24 -10.62 -7.94
CA ARG A 355 -10.23 -11.38 -7.17
C ARG A 355 -9.95 -12.89 -7.09
N PRO A 356 -9.57 -13.60 -8.17
CA PRO A 356 -9.25 -15.02 -8.10
C PRO A 356 -8.11 -15.33 -7.12
N LEU A 357 -7.08 -14.49 -7.09
CA LEU A 357 -5.96 -14.64 -6.15
C LEU A 357 -6.41 -14.43 -4.69
N PHE A 358 -7.25 -13.44 -4.44
CA PHE A 358 -7.82 -13.19 -3.12
C PHE A 358 -8.68 -14.35 -2.61
N CYS A 359 -9.35 -15.08 -3.49
CA CYS A 359 -10.11 -16.28 -3.14
C CYS A 359 -9.23 -17.41 -2.58
N GLU A 360 -7.94 -17.43 -2.90
CA GLU A 360 -6.96 -18.39 -2.39
C GLU A 360 -6.09 -17.82 -1.24
N GLY A 361 -6.43 -16.63 -0.75
CA GLY A 361 -5.64 -15.91 0.23
C GLY A 361 -4.27 -15.47 -0.31
N ILE A 362 -4.08 -15.48 -1.65
CA ILE A 362 -2.87 -14.97 -2.30
C ILE A 362 -2.92 -13.45 -2.29
N GLY A 363 -1.92 -12.86 -1.68
CA GLY A 363 -1.82 -11.41 -1.55
C GLY A 363 -0.48 -10.97 -0.99
N PRO A 364 -0.35 -9.66 -0.69
CA PRO A 364 0.91 -9.04 -0.35
C PRO A 364 1.47 -9.53 1.00
N PHE A 365 2.50 -10.35 0.92
CA PHE A 365 3.30 -10.82 2.04
C PHE A 365 4.66 -10.12 1.99
N ARG A 366 4.99 -9.35 3.02
CA ARG A 366 6.22 -8.56 3.06
C ARG A 366 7.04 -8.80 4.31
N TRP A 367 8.35 -8.62 4.18
CA TRP A 367 9.25 -8.73 5.32
C TRP A 367 10.40 -7.72 5.23
N ALA A 368 10.94 -7.37 6.39
CA ALA A 368 12.07 -6.48 6.54
C ALA A 368 13.14 -7.12 7.44
N ALA A 369 14.40 -6.93 7.08
CA ALA A 369 15.55 -7.42 7.85
C ALA A 369 16.04 -6.34 8.83
N LEU A 370 15.89 -6.60 10.14
CA LEU A 370 16.30 -5.66 11.18
C LEU A 370 17.83 -5.56 11.31
N SER A 371 18.57 -6.46 10.67
CA SER A 371 20.04 -6.39 10.57
C SER A 371 20.53 -5.18 9.77
N GLY A 372 19.71 -4.66 8.85
CA GLY A 372 20.12 -3.67 7.87
C GLY A 372 21.00 -4.25 6.75
N ASP A 373 21.21 -5.56 6.72
CA ASP A 373 22.03 -6.23 5.71
C ASP A 373 21.17 -6.81 4.57
N PRO A 374 21.36 -6.37 3.31
CA PRO A 374 20.70 -6.91 2.14
C PRO A 374 20.82 -8.43 1.97
N GLU A 375 21.94 -9.03 2.45
CA GLU A 375 22.15 -10.47 2.34
C GLU A 375 21.11 -11.29 3.10
N ASP A 376 20.54 -10.77 4.18
CA ASP A 376 19.47 -11.45 4.89
C ASP A 376 18.18 -11.53 4.05
N ILE A 377 17.92 -10.52 3.20
CA ILE A 377 16.83 -10.57 2.23
C ILE A 377 17.12 -11.58 1.12
N TYR A 378 18.34 -11.59 0.58
CA TYR A 378 18.70 -12.54 -0.49
C TYR A 378 18.64 -13.99 -0.04
N LYS A 379 19.02 -14.28 1.21
CA LYS A 379 18.88 -15.62 1.81
C LYS A 379 17.39 -15.99 1.99
N THR A 380 16.56 -15.06 2.43
CA THR A 380 15.12 -15.31 2.55
C THR A 380 14.46 -15.47 1.19
N ASP A 381 14.85 -14.71 0.15
CA ASP A 381 14.39 -14.91 -1.24
C ASP A 381 14.71 -16.34 -1.72
N GLN A 382 15.92 -16.83 -1.44
CA GLN A 382 16.31 -18.20 -1.77
C GLN A 382 15.46 -19.24 -1.03
N LYS A 383 15.19 -18.99 0.27
CA LYS A 383 14.33 -19.86 1.09
C LYS A 383 12.89 -19.91 0.55
N VAL A 384 12.35 -18.81 0.04
CA VAL A 384 11.05 -18.79 -0.63
C VAL A 384 11.06 -19.73 -1.84
N LYS A 385 12.09 -19.65 -2.69
CA LYS A 385 12.22 -20.53 -3.87
C LYS A 385 12.34 -22.01 -3.51
N GLU A 386 13.08 -22.32 -2.44
CA GLU A 386 13.22 -23.69 -1.93
C GLU A 386 11.89 -24.27 -1.44
N LEU A 387 11.09 -23.49 -0.74
CA LEU A 387 9.82 -23.92 -0.16
C LEU A 387 8.67 -23.94 -1.18
N ILE A 388 8.74 -23.13 -2.22
CA ILE A 388 7.71 -23.04 -3.27
C ILE A 388 8.37 -23.33 -4.62
N PRO A 389 8.86 -24.58 -4.85
CA PRO A 389 9.66 -24.90 -6.04
C PRO A 389 8.86 -24.87 -7.35
N ASP A 390 7.56 -25.14 -7.28
CA ASP A 390 6.69 -25.31 -8.46
C ASP A 390 6.03 -24.00 -8.93
N ASN A 391 6.58 -22.83 -8.53
CA ASN A 391 6.07 -21.52 -8.94
C ASN A 391 7.13 -20.71 -9.70
N PRO A 392 7.35 -20.98 -10.99
CA PRO A 392 8.35 -20.27 -11.80
C PRO A 392 8.05 -18.78 -11.92
N HIS A 393 6.78 -18.38 -11.86
CA HIS A 393 6.38 -16.96 -11.90
C HIS A 393 6.89 -16.20 -10.65
N LEU A 394 6.70 -16.77 -9.46
CA LEU A 394 7.24 -16.22 -8.21
C LEU A 394 8.78 -16.18 -8.22
N HIS A 395 9.43 -17.24 -8.74
CA HIS A 395 10.88 -17.28 -8.86
C HIS A 395 11.41 -16.15 -9.76
N ASN A 396 10.78 -15.96 -10.92
CA ASN A 396 11.12 -14.87 -11.83
C ASN A 396 10.92 -13.50 -11.19
N TRP A 397 9.83 -13.32 -10.43
CA TRP A 397 9.62 -12.10 -9.66
C TRP A 397 10.77 -11.83 -8.70
N LEU A 398 11.18 -12.81 -7.89
CA LEU A 398 12.26 -12.65 -6.90
C LEU A 398 13.61 -12.35 -7.56
N ASP A 399 13.90 -12.95 -8.73
CA ASP A 399 15.12 -12.66 -9.49
C ASP A 399 15.12 -11.23 -10.01
N MET A 400 14.04 -10.78 -10.64
CA MET A 400 13.89 -9.40 -11.09
C MET A 400 13.96 -8.40 -9.92
N ALA A 401 13.32 -8.74 -8.79
CA ALA A 401 13.34 -7.89 -7.60
C ALA A 401 14.76 -7.72 -7.04
N ARG A 402 15.55 -8.80 -7.03
CA ARG A 402 16.96 -8.75 -6.62
C ARG A 402 17.81 -7.84 -7.51
N GLU A 403 17.57 -7.88 -8.82
CA GLU A 403 18.35 -7.12 -9.80
C GLU A 403 17.91 -5.65 -9.91
N ARG A 404 16.62 -5.37 -9.77
CA ARG A 404 16.04 -4.08 -10.17
C ARG A 404 15.53 -3.23 -9.02
N ILE A 405 15.23 -3.81 -7.84
CA ILE A 405 14.71 -3.05 -6.70
C ILE A 405 15.85 -2.62 -5.79
N GLN A 406 16.04 -1.31 -5.67
CA GLN A 406 16.92 -0.72 -4.66
C GLN A 406 16.17 -0.64 -3.32
N PHE A 407 16.83 -1.06 -2.23
CA PHE A 407 16.26 -0.94 -0.90
C PHE A 407 16.14 0.52 -0.46
N GLN A 408 15.04 0.83 0.21
CA GLN A 408 14.75 2.12 0.79
C GLN A 408 14.68 1.94 2.32
N GLY A 409 15.59 2.53 3.07
CA GLY A 409 15.73 2.28 4.51
C GLY A 409 16.17 0.85 4.81
N LEU A 410 15.50 0.17 5.75
CA LEU A 410 15.76 -1.23 6.06
C LEU A 410 15.53 -2.12 4.83
N PRO A 411 16.45 -3.06 4.55
CA PRO A 411 16.25 -4.02 3.47
C PRO A 411 14.95 -4.79 3.67
N ALA A 412 14.16 -4.88 2.60
CA ALA A 412 12.83 -5.49 2.66
C ALA A 412 12.48 -6.16 1.34
N ARG A 413 11.50 -7.06 1.38
CA ARG A 413 10.96 -7.76 0.22
C ARG A 413 9.45 -7.90 0.35
N ILE A 414 8.81 -8.02 -0.80
CA ILE A 414 7.42 -8.45 -0.93
C ILE A 414 7.35 -9.64 -1.87
N CYS A 415 6.47 -10.60 -1.56
CA CYS A 415 6.01 -11.57 -2.53
C CYS A 415 4.52 -11.88 -2.30
N TRP A 416 3.82 -12.24 -3.39
CA TRP A 416 2.43 -12.64 -3.30
C TRP A 416 2.35 -14.14 -3.12
N VAL A 417 1.93 -14.56 -1.93
CA VAL A 417 1.77 -15.96 -1.53
C VAL A 417 0.46 -16.17 -0.78
N GLY A 418 -0.08 -17.37 -0.92
CA GLY A 418 -1.38 -17.74 -0.39
C GLY A 418 -1.37 -18.30 1.01
N LEU A 419 -2.57 -18.67 1.47
CA LEU A 419 -2.82 -19.27 2.78
C LEU A 419 -1.90 -20.47 3.06
N LYS A 420 -1.69 -21.35 2.08
CA LYS A 420 -0.86 -22.54 2.20
C LYS A 420 0.59 -22.25 2.61
N ASP A 421 1.15 -21.13 2.14
CA ASP A 421 2.59 -20.90 2.16
C ASP A 421 3.05 -19.92 3.23
N ARG A 422 2.22 -18.93 3.62
CA ARG A 422 2.63 -17.87 4.55
C ARG A 422 3.17 -18.39 5.89
N ALA A 423 2.46 -19.33 6.53
CA ALA A 423 2.90 -19.91 7.79
C ALA A 423 4.18 -20.76 7.65
N ARG A 424 4.34 -21.45 6.51
CA ARG A 424 5.56 -22.22 6.19
C ARG A 424 6.78 -21.32 6.04
N LEU A 425 6.63 -20.22 5.31
CA LEU A 425 7.68 -19.21 5.12
C LEU A 425 8.05 -18.55 6.44
N GLY A 426 7.06 -18.12 7.23
CA GLY A 426 7.32 -17.49 8.52
C GLY A 426 8.06 -18.41 9.50
N LYS A 427 7.68 -19.69 9.57
CA LYS A 427 8.42 -20.69 10.36
C LYS A 427 9.85 -20.85 9.88
N ALA A 428 10.07 -20.94 8.57
CA ALA A 428 11.40 -21.08 8.01
C ALA A 428 12.28 -19.86 8.30
N PHE A 429 11.73 -18.64 8.17
CA PHE A 429 12.45 -17.43 8.53
C PHE A 429 12.81 -17.39 10.01
N ASN A 430 11.88 -17.80 10.89
CA ASN A 430 12.17 -17.89 12.33
C ASN A 430 13.29 -18.92 12.63
N GLU A 431 13.27 -20.07 11.97
CA GLU A 431 14.32 -21.09 12.09
C GLU A 431 15.67 -20.59 11.58
N MET A 432 15.71 -19.84 10.47
CA MET A 432 16.94 -19.23 9.96
C MET A 432 17.53 -18.21 10.95
N VAL A 433 16.67 -17.45 11.66
CA VAL A 433 17.12 -16.56 12.74
C VAL A 433 17.69 -17.38 13.90
N LYS A 434 16.96 -18.42 14.35
CA LYS A 434 17.37 -19.32 15.44
C LYS A 434 18.73 -19.97 15.20
N ASN A 435 18.99 -20.40 13.97
CA ASN A 435 20.21 -21.08 13.57
C ASN A 435 21.38 -20.13 13.25
N GLY A 436 21.15 -18.79 13.29
CA GLY A 436 22.18 -17.80 12.97
C GLY A 436 22.49 -17.69 11.46
N GLU A 437 21.61 -18.20 10.60
CA GLU A 437 21.70 -18.02 9.14
C GLU A 437 21.41 -16.57 8.75
N LEU A 438 20.48 -15.92 9.48
CA LEU A 438 20.19 -14.49 9.40
C LEU A 438 20.85 -13.76 10.56
N LYS A 439 21.33 -12.55 10.32
CA LYS A 439 22.10 -11.76 11.29
C LYS A 439 21.26 -11.17 12.43
N ALA A 440 19.97 -10.91 12.16
CA ALA A 440 19.04 -10.35 13.12
C ALA A 440 17.59 -10.80 12.77
N PRO A 441 16.60 -10.55 13.64
CA PRO A 441 15.20 -10.86 13.38
C PRO A 441 14.62 -10.29 12.09
N ILE A 442 13.61 -10.99 11.61
CA ILE A 442 12.78 -10.59 10.46
C ILE A 442 11.43 -10.13 10.96
N VAL A 443 11.00 -8.97 10.48
CA VAL A 443 9.62 -8.48 10.66
C VAL A 443 8.79 -8.90 9.46
N ILE A 444 7.71 -9.60 9.69
CA ILE A 444 6.75 -9.99 8.65
C ILE A 444 5.46 -9.20 8.84
N GLY A 445 4.96 -8.64 7.76
CA GLY A 445 3.65 -8.00 7.71
C GLY A 445 3.01 -8.18 6.35
N ARG A 446 1.95 -7.45 6.13
CA ARG A 446 1.27 -7.43 4.84
C ARG A 446 0.71 -6.05 4.53
N ASP A 447 0.29 -5.84 3.30
CA ASP A 447 -0.47 -4.65 2.95
C ASP A 447 -1.88 -4.74 3.56
N HIS A 448 -2.47 -3.60 3.88
CA HIS A 448 -3.86 -3.52 4.33
C HIS A 448 -4.87 -3.78 3.20
N LEU A 449 -4.40 -3.93 1.96
CA LEU A 449 -5.18 -4.37 0.81
C LEU A 449 -5.44 -5.89 0.79
N ASP A 450 -4.88 -6.65 1.73
CA ASP A 450 -4.96 -8.11 1.74
C ASP A 450 -6.41 -8.59 1.89
N SER A 451 -6.70 -9.75 1.34
CA SER A 451 -8.03 -10.25 1.02
C SER A 451 -9.03 -10.31 2.20
N GLY A 452 -8.55 -10.53 3.43
CA GLY A 452 -9.39 -10.60 4.64
C GLY A 452 -9.44 -9.33 5.47
N SER A 453 -8.64 -8.34 5.14
CA SER A 453 -8.33 -7.22 6.03
C SER A 453 -9.02 -5.91 5.69
N VAL A 454 -9.85 -5.86 4.67
CA VAL A 454 -10.37 -4.61 4.13
C VAL A 454 -11.85 -4.70 3.75
N ALA A 455 -12.57 -3.60 3.93
CA ALA A 455 -13.85 -3.31 3.29
C ALA A 455 -13.70 -1.98 2.55
N SER A 456 -13.74 -2.01 1.23
CA SER A 456 -13.52 -0.88 0.35
C SER A 456 -14.33 -1.06 -0.94
N PRO A 457 -15.58 -0.60 -0.98
CA PRO A 457 -16.51 -0.84 -2.09
C PRO A 457 -16.01 -0.35 -3.46
N ASN A 458 -15.16 0.67 -3.47
CA ASN A 458 -14.61 1.24 -4.70
C ASN A 458 -13.22 0.68 -5.06
N ARG A 459 -12.76 -0.40 -4.40
CA ARG A 459 -11.44 -1.00 -4.67
C ARG A 459 -11.41 -2.51 -4.36
N GLU A 460 -11.01 -2.92 -3.14
CA GLU A 460 -10.75 -4.34 -2.83
C GLU A 460 -12.02 -5.18 -2.76
N THR A 461 -13.11 -4.59 -2.35
CA THR A 461 -14.40 -5.27 -2.22
C THR A 461 -15.45 -4.80 -3.22
N GLU A 462 -15.01 -4.15 -4.30
CA GLU A 462 -15.86 -3.80 -5.44
C GLU A 462 -16.42 -5.06 -6.08
N ASP A 463 -17.72 -5.08 -6.38
CA ASP A 463 -18.43 -6.18 -7.03
C ASP A 463 -18.29 -7.54 -6.31
N MET A 464 -18.46 -7.58 -4.99
CA MET A 464 -18.56 -8.84 -4.28
C MET A 464 -19.79 -9.63 -4.75
N MET A 465 -19.63 -10.93 -4.99
CA MET A 465 -20.66 -11.78 -5.60
C MET A 465 -22.00 -11.76 -4.85
N ASP A 466 -21.98 -11.56 -3.54
CA ASP A 466 -23.15 -11.50 -2.65
C ASP A 466 -23.64 -10.06 -2.37
N GLY A 467 -22.95 -9.04 -2.91
CA GLY A 467 -23.26 -7.63 -2.66
C GLY A 467 -22.77 -7.11 -1.31
N SER A 468 -21.87 -7.81 -0.64
CA SER A 468 -21.32 -7.44 0.68
C SER A 468 -20.16 -6.42 0.61
N ASP A 469 -20.05 -5.65 -0.45
CA ASP A 469 -18.95 -4.72 -0.74
C ASP A 469 -18.63 -3.78 0.42
N ALA A 470 -19.65 -3.25 1.07
CA ALA A 470 -19.52 -2.27 2.15
C ALA A 470 -19.58 -2.86 3.57
N VAL A 471 -19.60 -4.20 3.71
CA VAL A 471 -19.66 -4.84 5.02
C VAL A 471 -18.30 -4.77 5.70
N SER A 472 -18.19 -3.92 6.72
CA SER A 472 -16.92 -3.67 7.42
C SER A 472 -16.68 -4.57 8.66
N ASP A 473 -17.55 -5.51 8.94
CA ASP A 473 -17.33 -6.53 10.00
C ASP A 473 -16.05 -7.33 9.74
N TRP A 474 -15.73 -7.61 8.48
CA TRP A 474 -14.58 -8.43 8.08
C TRP A 474 -13.21 -7.87 8.53
N PRO A 475 -12.83 -6.62 8.25
CA PRO A 475 -11.57 -6.07 8.78
C PRO A 475 -11.56 -5.96 10.31
N LEU A 476 -12.71 -5.73 10.96
CA LEU A 476 -12.81 -5.74 12.41
C LEU A 476 -12.54 -7.13 12.97
N LEU A 477 -13.19 -8.17 12.43
CA LEU A 477 -12.95 -9.56 12.81
C LEU A 477 -11.51 -10.00 12.54
N ASN A 478 -10.93 -9.55 11.41
CA ASN A 478 -9.52 -9.81 11.11
C ASN A 478 -8.59 -9.21 12.17
N ALA A 479 -8.80 -7.95 12.58
CA ALA A 479 -8.00 -7.32 13.63
C ALA A 479 -8.15 -8.05 14.99
N LEU A 480 -9.38 -8.41 15.36
CA LEU A 480 -9.66 -9.17 16.60
C LEU A 480 -9.00 -10.55 16.58
N LEU A 481 -9.09 -11.26 15.45
CA LEU A 481 -8.47 -12.58 15.29
C LEU A 481 -6.95 -12.49 15.35
N ASN A 482 -6.33 -11.52 14.69
CA ASN A 482 -4.88 -11.31 14.74
C ASN A 482 -4.40 -10.98 16.16
N THR A 483 -5.18 -10.19 16.91
CA THR A 483 -4.93 -9.93 18.33
C THR A 483 -5.00 -11.22 19.15
N ALA A 484 -6.05 -12.02 18.98
CA ALA A 484 -6.20 -13.30 19.66
C ALA A 484 -5.14 -14.34 19.25
N SER A 485 -4.63 -14.28 18.03
CA SER A 485 -3.60 -15.18 17.51
C SER A 485 -2.19 -14.84 18.00
N GLY A 486 -1.96 -13.65 18.56
CA GLY A 486 -0.67 -13.24 19.12
C GLY A 486 0.25 -12.52 18.11
N ALA A 487 -0.30 -11.75 17.17
CA ALA A 487 0.48 -10.83 16.35
C ALA A 487 1.28 -9.85 17.22
N THR A 488 2.46 -9.41 16.77
CA THR A 488 3.31 -8.52 17.56
C THR A 488 2.70 -7.13 17.67
N TRP A 489 2.11 -6.61 16.59
CA TRP A 489 1.20 -5.46 16.65
C TRP A 489 0.09 -5.55 15.63
N VAL A 490 -1.06 -4.96 15.99
CA VAL A 490 -2.28 -4.97 15.20
C VAL A 490 -2.81 -3.56 15.09
N SER A 491 -3.40 -3.25 13.95
CA SER A 491 -3.96 -1.92 13.70
C SER A 491 -5.31 -1.99 13.00
N LEU A 492 -6.14 -0.98 13.27
CA LEU A 492 -7.42 -0.76 12.60
C LEU A 492 -7.49 0.69 12.11
N HIS A 493 -7.84 0.88 10.85
CA HIS A 493 -7.82 2.18 10.19
C HIS A 493 -9.10 2.44 9.41
N HIS A 494 -9.37 3.73 9.17
CA HIS A 494 -10.43 4.19 8.31
C HIS A 494 -9.84 5.13 7.24
N GLY A 495 -10.39 5.09 6.04
CA GLY A 495 -10.05 6.00 4.94
C GLY A 495 -9.10 5.40 3.92
N GLY A 496 -7.94 4.94 4.32
CA GLY A 496 -6.95 4.31 3.43
C GLY A 496 -6.67 5.08 2.14
N GLY A 497 -6.31 4.39 1.07
CA GLY A 497 -6.01 4.97 -0.24
C GLY A 497 -7.22 5.40 -1.07
N VAL A 498 -8.44 5.23 -0.54
CA VAL A 498 -9.70 5.67 -1.19
C VAL A 498 -10.39 6.82 -0.47
N GLY A 499 -9.81 7.29 0.63
CA GLY A 499 -10.29 8.47 1.35
C GLY A 499 -11.26 8.20 2.48
N MET A 500 -11.50 9.24 3.28
CA MET A 500 -12.35 9.19 4.46
C MET A 500 -13.79 8.83 4.10
N GLY A 501 -14.34 7.82 4.79
CA GLY A 501 -15.70 7.32 4.56
C GLY A 501 -15.82 6.16 3.55
N PHE A 502 -14.73 5.82 2.84
CA PHE A 502 -14.78 4.85 1.74
C PHE A 502 -14.07 3.52 2.00
N SER A 503 -13.40 3.35 3.12
CA SER A 503 -12.81 2.07 3.50
C SER A 503 -12.58 1.93 4.99
N GLN A 504 -12.60 0.67 5.46
CA GLN A 504 -12.02 0.26 6.75
C GLN A 504 -11.09 -0.91 6.48
N HIS A 505 -9.94 -0.92 7.17
CA HIS A 505 -8.93 -1.96 6.97
C HIS A 505 -8.09 -2.17 8.21
N SER A 506 -7.51 -3.37 8.31
CA SER A 506 -6.67 -3.78 9.43
C SER A 506 -5.25 -4.13 8.99
N GLY A 507 -4.30 -3.93 9.89
CA GLY A 507 -2.91 -4.32 9.75
C GLY A 507 -2.51 -5.39 10.74
N MET A 508 -1.62 -6.28 10.32
CA MET A 508 -1.02 -7.32 11.13
C MET A 508 0.49 -7.35 10.89
N VAL A 509 1.25 -7.37 11.96
CA VAL A 509 2.71 -7.54 11.89
C VAL A 509 3.18 -8.51 12.96
N ILE A 510 4.13 -9.39 12.60
CA ILE A 510 4.71 -10.38 13.49
C ILE A 510 6.23 -10.45 13.33
N VAL A 511 6.92 -10.74 14.44
CA VAL A 511 8.38 -10.83 14.50
C VAL A 511 8.82 -12.29 14.56
N CYS A 512 9.78 -12.63 13.71
CA CYS A 512 10.56 -13.87 13.75
C CYS A 512 11.87 -13.56 14.48
N ASP A 513 11.92 -13.83 15.79
CA ASP A 513 13.07 -13.54 16.66
C ASP A 513 13.95 -14.75 16.98
N GLY A 514 13.62 -15.90 16.38
CA GLY A 514 14.35 -17.17 16.56
C GLY A 514 13.90 -17.99 17.77
N THR A 515 12.93 -17.53 18.57
CA THR A 515 12.41 -18.27 19.72
C THR A 515 11.38 -19.33 19.33
N ASP A 516 11.15 -20.32 20.20
CA ASP A 516 10.14 -21.34 20.01
C ASP A 516 8.72 -20.72 20.15
N GLU A 517 8.57 -19.76 21.05
CA GLU A 517 7.35 -18.97 21.22
C GLU A 517 7.00 -18.17 19.95
N ALA A 518 8.01 -17.62 19.26
CA ALA A 518 7.79 -16.97 17.97
C ALA A 518 7.31 -17.98 16.91
N THR A 519 7.86 -19.20 16.88
CA THR A 519 7.41 -20.25 15.95
C THR A 519 5.92 -20.54 16.10
N GLU A 520 5.43 -20.63 17.33
CA GLU A 520 4.01 -20.86 17.61
C GLU A 520 3.12 -19.68 17.19
N ARG A 521 3.53 -18.45 17.55
CA ARG A 521 2.78 -17.23 17.18
C ARG A 521 2.75 -17.04 15.66
N VAL A 522 3.88 -17.16 15.00
CA VAL A 522 4.02 -17.05 13.54
C VAL A 522 3.13 -18.06 12.83
N SER A 523 3.09 -19.30 13.33
CA SER A 523 2.24 -20.36 12.77
C SER A 523 0.75 -20.00 12.81
N ARG A 524 0.27 -19.53 13.96
CA ARG A 524 -1.14 -19.16 14.14
C ARG A 524 -1.50 -17.92 13.33
N VAL A 525 -0.72 -16.86 13.46
CA VAL A 525 -1.02 -15.55 12.84
C VAL A 525 -0.99 -15.66 11.33
N LEU A 526 0.07 -16.26 10.75
CA LEU A 526 0.24 -16.35 9.29
C LEU A 526 -0.65 -17.42 8.64
N HIS A 527 -1.32 -18.26 9.42
CA HIS A 527 -2.41 -19.11 8.96
C HIS A 527 -3.75 -18.36 9.06
N ASN A 528 -4.08 -17.83 10.23
CA ASN A 528 -5.39 -17.25 10.51
C ASN A 528 -5.67 -15.98 9.71
N ASP A 529 -4.66 -15.12 9.54
CA ASP A 529 -4.80 -13.85 8.84
C ASP A 529 -5.26 -14.03 7.36
N PRO A 530 -4.55 -14.77 6.49
CA PRO A 530 -5.03 -15.01 5.13
C PRO A 530 -6.28 -15.91 5.06
N ALA A 531 -6.50 -16.79 6.06
CA ALA A 531 -7.70 -17.61 6.12
C ALA A 531 -8.98 -16.77 6.22
N THR A 532 -8.94 -15.60 6.85
CA THR A 532 -10.11 -14.69 6.88
C THR A 532 -10.49 -14.21 5.48
N GLY A 533 -9.51 -14.05 4.58
CA GLY A 533 -9.76 -13.69 3.19
C GLY A 533 -10.42 -14.82 2.40
N VAL A 534 -9.91 -16.04 2.54
CA VAL A 534 -10.53 -17.24 1.93
C VAL A 534 -11.95 -17.43 2.46
N MET A 535 -12.13 -17.35 3.78
CA MET A 535 -13.42 -17.48 4.45
C MET A 535 -14.44 -16.46 3.93
N ARG A 536 -14.08 -15.19 3.87
CA ARG A 536 -14.94 -14.12 3.37
C ARG A 536 -15.41 -14.35 1.94
N HIS A 537 -14.48 -14.75 1.05
CA HIS A 537 -14.82 -15.02 -0.34
C HIS A 537 -15.64 -16.29 -0.50
N ALA A 538 -15.38 -17.31 0.33
CA ALA A 538 -16.19 -18.53 0.37
C ALA A 538 -17.61 -18.24 0.87
N ASP A 539 -17.76 -17.40 1.88
CA ASP A 539 -19.06 -16.94 2.38
C ASP A 539 -19.86 -16.17 1.32
N ALA A 540 -19.16 -15.35 0.52
CA ALA A 540 -19.75 -14.64 -0.62
C ALA A 540 -20.08 -15.54 -1.82
N GLY A 541 -19.74 -16.83 -1.81
CA GLY A 541 -20.13 -17.81 -2.83
C GLY A 541 -19.10 -18.05 -3.95
N TYR A 542 -17.87 -17.57 -3.83
CA TYR A 542 -16.83 -17.84 -4.83
C TYR A 542 -16.36 -19.29 -4.77
N ASP A 543 -16.58 -20.07 -5.82
CA ASP A 543 -16.18 -21.49 -5.92
C ASP A 543 -14.69 -21.71 -5.66
N ILE A 544 -13.83 -20.81 -6.16
CA ILE A 544 -12.37 -20.87 -5.93
C ILE A 544 -12.07 -20.85 -4.44
N ALA A 545 -12.71 -19.95 -3.69
CA ALA A 545 -12.51 -19.81 -2.24
C ALA A 545 -13.08 -21.00 -1.47
N ILE A 546 -14.25 -21.51 -1.87
CA ILE A 546 -14.87 -22.72 -1.28
C ILE A 546 -13.94 -23.93 -1.47
N ASN A 547 -13.34 -24.10 -2.64
CA ASN A 547 -12.39 -25.17 -2.91
C ASN A 547 -11.10 -25.00 -2.10
N CYS A 548 -10.53 -23.80 -2.08
CA CYS A 548 -9.36 -23.49 -1.25
C CYS A 548 -9.64 -23.79 0.24
N ALA A 549 -10.80 -23.37 0.75
CA ALA A 549 -11.18 -23.64 2.13
C ALA A 549 -11.23 -25.15 2.45
N LYS A 550 -11.77 -25.96 1.54
CA LYS A 550 -11.79 -27.43 1.68
C LYS A 550 -10.37 -28.03 1.66
N GLU A 551 -9.54 -27.60 0.72
CA GLU A 551 -8.15 -28.08 0.60
C GLU A 551 -7.30 -27.72 1.81
N GLN A 552 -7.55 -26.56 2.42
CA GLN A 552 -6.86 -26.08 3.61
C GLN A 552 -7.53 -26.51 4.94
N ASN A 553 -8.59 -27.32 4.86
CA ASN A 553 -9.35 -27.81 6.01
C ASN A 553 -9.88 -26.68 6.91
N LEU A 554 -10.33 -25.58 6.33
CA LEU A 554 -10.99 -24.53 7.09
C LEU A 554 -12.38 -24.99 7.52
N ASP A 555 -12.70 -24.79 8.80
CA ASP A 555 -14.02 -25.04 9.34
C ASP A 555 -14.95 -23.85 9.02
N LEU A 556 -15.83 -24.04 8.04
CA LEU A 556 -16.84 -23.06 7.62
C LEU A 556 -18.23 -23.64 7.94
N PRO A 557 -18.78 -23.38 9.15
CA PRO A 557 -19.99 -24.07 9.64
C PRO A 557 -21.20 -23.99 8.72
N MET A 558 -21.35 -22.88 7.97
CA MET A 558 -22.47 -22.67 7.04
C MET A 558 -22.28 -23.37 5.69
N LEU A 559 -21.02 -23.72 5.33
CA LEU A 559 -20.65 -24.37 4.07
C LEU A 559 -20.23 -25.82 4.28
N SER A 560 -20.06 -26.28 5.53
CA SER A 560 -19.65 -27.65 5.84
C SER A 560 -20.76 -28.61 5.43
N VAL A 561 -20.46 -29.48 4.46
CA VAL A 561 -21.25 -30.70 4.28
C VAL A 561 -21.04 -31.56 5.52
N PRO A 562 -22.09 -32.07 6.20
CA PRO A 562 -21.91 -32.94 7.35
C PRO A 562 -20.95 -34.07 6.97
N ASN A 563 -19.86 -34.25 7.72
CA ASN A 563 -19.04 -35.44 7.60
C ASN A 563 -19.96 -36.66 7.78
N LYS A 564 -20.14 -37.45 6.71
CA LYS A 564 -20.88 -38.70 6.75
C LYS A 564 -20.12 -39.74 7.57
#